data_e7ed520863bbbd1862f2ef73c441c76c
#
_entry.id   e7ed520863bbbd1862f2ef73c441c76c
#
_cell.length_a   1.000
_cell.length_b   1.000
_cell.length_c   1.000
_cell.angle_alpha   90.00
_cell.angle_beta   90.00
_cell.angle_gamma   90.00
#
_symmetry.space_group_name_H-M   'P 1'
#
loop_
_entity.id
_entity.type
_entity.pdbx_description
1 polymer ?
#
loop_
_entity_poly.entity_id
_entity_poly.type
_entity_poly.pdbx_seq_one_letter_code
_entity_poly.pdbx_strand_id
1 'polypeptide(L)'
;RDALGIRDGRPLVLSYWGSLGAEVMNGYMTDFIRRAVREGAPFHHIHGAGRNYGAMQKALAGVSLPPEIQLREYIYDMPTVMVAADLVLCRGGASTLSELTAIGKPAVIVPSPNVTNHHQEKNANVLARQGGAVVLLEPVCSGDTLYQTTQDLLAAPQRRQTMAQAMEKMGIPDAAEKIYETLLSLGNGKERAPSAGA
;
A
#
# COMPACT_ATOMS: atom_id res chain seq x y z
N ARG A 1 -5.25 -0.60 16.38
CA ARG A 1 -6.25 0.48 16.28
C ARG A 1 -6.27 1.34 17.53
N ASP A 2 -6.23 0.74 18.71
CA ASP A 2 -6.18 1.50 19.99
C ASP A 2 -4.93 2.39 20.07
N ALA A 3 -3.78 1.89 19.66
CA ALA A 3 -2.54 2.67 19.59
C ALA A 3 -2.63 3.89 18.62
N LEU A 4 -3.50 3.81 17.61
CA LEU A 4 -3.78 4.89 16.67
C LEU A 4 -4.96 5.79 17.10
N GLY A 5 -5.58 5.54 18.25
CA GLY A 5 -6.72 6.28 18.75
C GLY A 5 -8.04 5.98 18.02
N ILE A 6 -8.11 4.90 17.24
CA ILE A 6 -9.30 4.52 16.44
C ILE A 6 -10.19 3.59 17.26
N ARG A 7 -11.32 4.11 17.78
CA ARG A 7 -12.24 3.38 18.69
C ARG A 7 -13.70 3.41 18.28
N ASP A 8 -14.02 4.04 17.16
CA ASP A 8 -15.41 4.27 16.73
C ASP A 8 -15.93 3.25 15.70
N GLY A 9 -15.16 2.22 15.40
CA GLY A 9 -15.54 1.16 14.47
C GLY A 9 -15.50 1.54 12.98
N ARG A 10 -15.21 2.80 12.62
CA ARG A 10 -15.04 3.20 11.22
C ARG A 10 -13.80 2.53 10.61
N PRO A 11 -13.83 2.18 9.32
CA PRO A 11 -12.68 1.59 8.65
C PRO A 11 -11.49 2.55 8.59
N LEU A 12 -10.27 2.00 8.53
CA LEU A 12 -9.02 2.74 8.33
C LEU A 12 -8.50 2.52 6.91
N VAL A 13 -8.30 3.60 6.20
CA VAL A 13 -7.60 3.66 4.91
C VAL A 13 -6.17 4.16 5.14
N LEU A 14 -5.20 3.41 4.63
CA LEU A 14 -3.81 3.84 4.55
C LEU A 14 -3.47 4.18 3.10
N SER A 15 -2.81 5.31 2.86
CA SER A 15 -2.31 5.62 1.52
C SER A 15 -0.89 6.16 1.55
N TYR A 16 -0.05 5.72 0.61
CA TYR A 16 1.31 6.20 0.41
C TYR A 16 1.85 5.80 -0.97
N TRP A 17 2.83 6.57 -1.47
CA TRP A 17 3.31 6.44 -2.85
C TRP A 17 4.81 6.14 -2.92
N GLY A 18 5.32 5.37 -1.95
CA GLY A 18 6.73 5.10 -1.72
C GLY A 18 7.40 6.13 -0.82
N SER A 19 8.66 5.88 -0.42
CA SER A 19 9.42 6.71 0.53
C SER A 19 9.64 8.15 0.07
N LEU A 20 9.70 8.38 -1.23
CA LEU A 20 9.90 9.70 -1.82
C LEU A 20 8.58 10.46 -2.08
N GLY A 21 7.45 9.76 -2.03
CA GLY A 21 6.18 10.27 -2.50
C GLY A 21 6.11 10.29 -4.04
N ALA A 22 4.97 10.74 -4.59
CA ALA A 22 4.77 10.98 -6.01
C ALA A 22 3.88 12.21 -6.17
N GLU A 23 4.39 13.25 -6.82
CA GLU A 23 3.73 14.55 -6.91
C GLU A 23 2.32 14.45 -7.51
N VAL A 24 2.19 13.77 -8.65
CA VAL A 24 0.89 13.57 -9.32
C VAL A 24 -0.10 12.86 -8.40
N MET A 25 0.33 11.79 -7.74
CA MET A 25 -0.53 11.03 -6.83
C MET A 25 -0.91 11.80 -5.57
N ASN A 26 0.00 12.63 -5.07
CA ASN A 26 -0.29 13.52 -3.94
C ASN A 26 -1.28 14.62 -4.35
N GLY A 27 -1.27 15.07 -5.61
CA GLY A 27 -2.30 15.93 -6.18
C GLY A 27 -3.67 15.26 -6.13
N TYR A 28 -3.79 14.04 -6.65
CA TYR A 28 -5.04 13.27 -6.58
C TYR A 28 -5.48 13.02 -5.12
N MET A 29 -4.53 12.76 -4.23
CA MET A 29 -4.84 12.54 -2.83
C MET A 29 -5.29 13.83 -2.11
N THR A 30 -4.84 14.99 -2.55
CA THR A 30 -5.37 16.28 -2.08
C THR A 30 -6.87 16.41 -2.38
N ASP A 31 -7.29 16.06 -3.59
CA ASP A 31 -8.71 16.11 -3.98
C ASP A 31 -9.53 15.02 -3.28
N PHE A 32 -8.96 13.82 -3.12
CA PHE A 32 -9.53 12.75 -2.31
C PHE A 32 -9.81 13.22 -0.86
N ILE A 33 -8.82 13.83 -0.21
CA ILE A 33 -8.95 14.33 1.16
C ILE A 33 -10.01 15.42 1.25
N ARG A 34 -10.01 16.37 0.32
CA ARG A 34 -11.05 17.42 0.26
C ARG A 34 -12.45 16.81 0.17
N ARG A 35 -12.61 15.79 -0.64
CA ARG A 35 -13.89 15.09 -0.78
C ARG A 35 -14.25 14.35 0.50
N ALA A 36 -13.32 13.61 1.12
CA ALA A 36 -13.55 12.94 2.38
C ALA A 36 -14.00 13.89 3.50
N VAL A 37 -13.39 15.08 3.59
CA VAL A 37 -13.80 16.12 4.54
C VAL A 37 -15.20 16.62 4.25
N ARG A 38 -15.54 16.92 2.99
CA ARG A 38 -16.90 17.37 2.61
C ARG A 38 -17.98 16.33 2.92
N GLU A 39 -17.65 15.05 2.84
CA GLU A 39 -18.57 13.93 3.14
C GLU A 39 -18.53 13.52 4.63
N GLY A 40 -17.92 14.34 5.51
CA GLY A 40 -17.93 14.14 6.97
C GLY A 40 -16.98 13.04 7.45
N ALA A 41 -15.89 12.77 6.74
CA ALA A 41 -14.87 11.77 7.07
C ALA A 41 -15.48 10.39 7.42
N PRO A 42 -16.07 9.67 6.45
CA PRO A 42 -16.79 8.43 6.70
C PRO A 42 -15.87 7.25 7.10
N PHE A 43 -14.55 7.45 7.04
CA PHE A 43 -13.51 6.51 7.43
C PHE A 43 -12.31 7.26 8.03
N HIS A 44 -11.48 6.57 8.79
CA HIS A 44 -10.17 7.08 9.17
C HIS A 44 -9.21 6.99 7.98
N HIS A 45 -8.39 8.01 7.79
CA HIS A 45 -7.42 8.05 6.70
C HIS A 45 -6.06 8.54 7.21
N ILE A 46 -5.03 7.73 7.01
CA ILE A 46 -3.64 8.10 7.25
C ILE A 46 -2.93 8.15 5.90
N HIS A 47 -2.42 9.32 5.52
CA HIS A 47 -1.69 9.53 4.28
C HIS A 47 -0.24 9.91 4.52
N GLY A 48 0.68 9.14 3.94
CA GLY A 48 2.12 9.45 3.88
C GLY A 48 2.48 10.19 2.61
N ALA A 49 2.74 11.49 2.70
CA ALA A 49 3.00 12.37 1.56
C ALA A 49 4.45 12.34 1.05
N GLY A 50 5.39 11.87 1.87
CA GLY A 50 6.81 11.92 1.55
C GLY A 50 7.30 13.36 1.38
N ARG A 51 8.23 13.57 0.47
CA ARG A 51 8.83 14.90 0.19
C ARG A 51 7.82 15.98 -0.23
N ASN A 52 6.63 15.60 -0.68
CA ASN A 52 5.59 16.52 -1.10
C ASN A 52 4.72 17.03 0.06
N TYR A 53 5.02 16.67 1.31
CA TYR A 53 4.22 17.04 2.47
C TYR A 53 3.92 18.54 2.56
N GLY A 54 4.95 19.39 2.47
CA GLY A 54 4.77 20.84 2.51
C GLY A 54 3.89 21.40 1.36
N ALA A 55 3.98 20.82 0.16
CA ALA A 55 3.13 21.18 -0.97
C ALA A 55 1.67 20.79 -0.72
N MET A 56 1.42 19.58 -0.18
CA MET A 56 0.08 19.13 0.18
C MET A 56 -0.53 19.98 1.31
N GLN A 57 0.26 20.34 2.33
CA GLN A 57 -0.20 21.24 3.38
C GLN A 57 -0.68 22.59 2.82
N LYS A 58 0.09 23.18 1.90
CA LYS A 58 -0.30 24.41 1.20
C LYS A 58 -1.57 24.22 0.37
N ALA A 59 -1.67 23.12 -0.36
CA ALA A 59 -2.83 22.83 -1.18
C ALA A 59 -4.09 22.58 -0.33
N LEU A 60 -3.94 22.05 0.88
CA LEU A 60 -5.04 21.87 1.84
C LEU A 60 -5.24 23.07 2.77
N ALA A 61 -4.52 24.19 2.56
CA ALA A 61 -4.73 25.41 3.34
C ALA A 61 -6.20 25.85 3.23
N GLY A 62 -6.83 26.12 4.37
CA GLY A 62 -8.26 26.45 4.43
C GLY A 62 -9.21 25.25 4.53
N VAL A 63 -8.70 24.01 4.43
CA VAL A 63 -9.46 22.81 4.76
C VAL A 63 -9.18 22.43 6.22
N SER A 64 -10.19 22.48 7.09
CA SER A 64 -10.07 21.99 8.46
C SER A 64 -10.09 20.45 8.43
N LEU A 65 -8.93 19.82 8.60
CA LEU A 65 -8.84 18.36 8.66
C LEU A 65 -9.37 17.89 10.02
N PRO A 66 -10.40 17.02 10.03
CA PRO A 66 -10.88 16.41 11.26
C PRO A 66 -9.86 15.36 11.77
N PRO A 67 -9.92 14.95 13.05
CA PRO A 67 -8.96 14.03 13.65
C PRO A 67 -8.89 12.64 12.95
N GLU A 68 -9.93 12.28 12.22
CA GLU A 68 -9.99 11.06 11.41
C GLU A 68 -9.04 11.08 10.21
N ILE A 69 -8.67 12.28 9.73
CA ILE A 69 -7.82 12.44 8.53
C ILE A 69 -6.46 12.99 8.95
N GLN A 70 -5.44 12.16 8.81
CA GLN A 70 -4.07 12.48 9.19
C GLN A 70 -3.18 12.55 7.95
N LEU A 71 -2.66 13.75 7.67
CA LEU A 71 -1.60 13.96 6.70
C LEU A 71 -0.25 13.91 7.43
N ARG A 72 0.59 12.95 7.08
CA ARG A 72 1.93 12.75 7.66
C ARG A 72 3.00 12.93 6.58
N GLU A 73 4.13 13.53 6.92
CA GLU A 73 5.28 13.56 6.03
C GLU A 73 5.82 12.15 5.83
N TYR A 74 6.03 11.44 6.93
CA TYR A 74 6.49 10.06 6.95
C TYR A 74 5.68 9.23 7.95
N ILE A 75 5.51 7.96 7.68
CA ILE A 75 4.82 7.02 8.57
C ILE A 75 5.89 6.12 9.21
N TYR A 76 6.38 6.53 10.37
CA TYR A 76 7.44 5.80 11.08
C TYR A 76 6.97 4.49 11.70
N ASP A 77 5.69 4.41 12.02
CA ASP A 77 5.00 3.25 12.59
C ASP A 77 4.27 2.43 11.51
N MET A 78 4.81 2.39 10.28
CA MET A 78 4.21 1.74 9.12
C MET A 78 3.69 0.33 9.39
N PRO A 79 4.40 -0.58 10.08
CA PRO A 79 3.88 -1.91 10.38
C PRO A 79 2.56 -1.85 11.18
N THR A 80 2.49 -1.00 12.19
CA THR A 80 1.29 -0.82 13.02
C THR A 80 0.12 -0.28 12.20
N VAL A 81 0.36 0.76 11.41
CA VAL A 81 -0.69 1.38 10.57
C VAL A 81 -1.18 0.41 9.50
N MET A 82 -0.26 -0.32 8.85
CA MET A 82 -0.57 -1.26 7.79
C MET A 82 -1.39 -2.45 8.31
N VAL A 83 -1.03 -3.00 9.47
CA VAL A 83 -1.80 -4.08 10.13
C VAL A 83 -3.19 -3.58 10.55
N ALA A 84 -3.32 -2.36 11.03
CA ALA A 84 -4.60 -1.77 11.45
C ALA A 84 -5.52 -1.40 10.27
N ALA A 85 -4.97 -1.16 9.07
CA ALA A 85 -5.71 -0.72 7.89
C ALA A 85 -6.69 -1.78 7.37
N ASP A 86 -7.86 -1.34 6.91
CA ASP A 86 -8.85 -2.18 6.20
C ASP A 86 -8.63 -2.17 4.69
N LEU A 87 -7.98 -1.11 4.18
CA LEU A 87 -7.66 -0.94 2.76
C LEU A 87 -6.38 -0.11 2.63
N VAL A 88 -5.52 -0.49 1.69
CA VAL A 88 -4.28 0.23 1.40
C VAL A 88 -4.30 0.74 -0.04
N LEU A 89 -3.98 2.02 -0.23
CA LEU A 89 -3.77 2.64 -1.54
C LEU A 89 -2.27 2.88 -1.72
N CYS A 90 -1.67 2.30 -2.76
CA CYS A 90 -0.21 2.34 -2.92
C CYS A 90 0.25 2.20 -4.37
N ARG A 91 1.57 2.31 -4.58
CA ARG A 91 2.25 1.95 -5.83
C ARG A 91 2.50 0.44 -5.92
N GLY A 92 2.78 -0.05 -7.14
CA GLY A 92 3.06 -1.47 -7.42
C GLY A 92 4.53 -1.89 -7.19
N GLY A 93 5.22 -1.29 -6.20
CA GLY A 93 6.59 -1.66 -5.83
C GLY A 93 6.65 -3.04 -5.18
N ALA A 94 7.66 -3.85 -5.53
CA ALA A 94 7.77 -5.24 -5.08
C ALA A 94 7.77 -5.41 -3.56
N SER A 95 8.54 -4.58 -2.82
CA SER A 95 8.57 -4.63 -1.34
C SER A 95 7.21 -4.36 -0.72
N THR A 96 6.53 -3.28 -1.18
CA THR A 96 5.17 -2.96 -0.72
C THR A 96 4.20 -4.12 -0.96
N LEU A 97 4.23 -4.72 -2.16
CA LEU A 97 3.31 -5.82 -2.49
C LEU A 97 3.62 -7.08 -1.67
N SER A 98 4.91 -7.36 -1.40
CA SER A 98 5.31 -8.46 -0.51
C SER A 98 4.82 -8.26 0.92
N GLU A 99 4.93 -7.04 1.45
CA GLU A 99 4.41 -6.69 2.77
C GLU A 99 2.89 -6.87 2.83
N LEU A 100 2.15 -6.36 1.83
CA LEU A 100 0.69 -6.47 1.77
C LEU A 100 0.22 -7.93 1.69
N THR A 101 0.90 -8.77 0.90
CA THR A 101 0.57 -10.20 0.80
C THR A 101 0.89 -10.93 2.09
N ALA A 102 2.03 -10.65 2.74
CA ALA A 102 2.43 -11.29 4.00
C ALA A 102 1.43 -11.05 5.14
N ILE A 103 0.73 -9.90 5.13
CA ILE A 103 -0.26 -9.56 6.17
C ILE A 103 -1.71 -9.59 5.67
N GLY A 104 -1.95 -10.09 4.44
CA GLY A 104 -3.30 -10.25 3.90
C GLY A 104 -4.09 -8.94 3.73
N LYS A 105 -3.47 -7.85 3.25
CA LYS A 105 -4.16 -6.56 3.14
C LYS A 105 -4.74 -6.32 1.75
N PRO A 106 -6.07 -6.07 1.64
CA PRO A 106 -6.69 -5.62 0.40
C PRO A 106 -6.07 -4.30 -0.07
N ALA A 107 -5.86 -4.14 -1.37
CA ALA A 107 -5.23 -2.94 -1.89
C ALA A 107 -5.91 -2.39 -3.15
N VAL A 108 -5.83 -1.06 -3.28
CA VAL A 108 -5.97 -0.33 -4.56
C VAL A 108 -4.56 0.07 -4.99
N ILE A 109 -4.11 -0.46 -6.10
CA ILE A 109 -2.75 -0.26 -6.59
C ILE A 109 -2.79 0.64 -7.81
N VAL A 110 -2.03 1.75 -7.74
CA VAL A 110 -1.81 2.64 -8.89
C VAL A 110 -0.36 2.48 -9.33
N PRO A 111 -0.07 1.62 -10.32
CA PRO A 111 1.29 1.40 -10.77
C PRO A 111 1.90 2.69 -11.33
N SER A 112 3.19 2.94 -11.05
CA SER A 112 3.90 4.04 -11.68
C SER A 112 4.14 3.75 -13.16
N PRO A 113 3.79 4.68 -14.09
CA PRO A 113 4.13 4.52 -15.50
C PRO A 113 5.61 4.76 -15.78
N ASN A 114 6.31 5.45 -14.88
CA ASN A 114 7.69 5.90 -15.06
C ASN A 114 8.70 4.90 -14.48
N VAL A 115 8.51 3.61 -14.77
CA VAL A 115 9.42 2.54 -14.32
C VAL A 115 9.81 1.63 -15.47
N THR A 116 11.03 1.09 -15.42
CA THR A 116 11.56 0.21 -16.46
C THR A 116 10.64 -0.99 -16.69
N ASN A 117 10.36 -1.28 -17.96
CA ASN A 117 9.59 -2.45 -18.40
C ASN A 117 8.19 -2.58 -17.76
N HIS A 118 7.60 -1.49 -17.29
CA HIS A 118 6.29 -1.48 -16.62
C HIS A 118 6.18 -2.54 -15.49
N HIS A 119 7.28 -2.77 -14.75
CA HIS A 119 7.32 -3.84 -13.76
C HIS A 119 6.28 -3.65 -12.65
N GLN A 120 5.97 -2.40 -12.26
CA GLN A 120 4.94 -2.16 -11.23
C GLN A 120 3.54 -2.58 -11.69
N GLU A 121 3.21 -2.34 -12.97
CA GLU A 121 1.93 -2.77 -13.53
C GLU A 121 1.84 -4.30 -13.62
N LYS A 122 2.91 -4.96 -14.05
CA LYS A 122 3.00 -6.42 -14.08
C LYS A 122 2.79 -7.03 -12.69
N ASN A 123 3.49 -6.49 -11.70
CA ASN A 123 3.37 -6.93 -10.30
C ASN A 123 1.94 -6.74 -9.77
N ALA A 124 1.36 -5.55 -9.96
CA ALA A 124 0.00 -5.24 -9.53
C ALA A 124 -1.05 -6.16 -10.19
N ASN A 125 -0.89 -6.42 -11.49
CA ASN A 125 -1.80 -7.30 -12.23
C ASN A 125 -1.77 -8.76 -11.76
N VAL A 126 -0.66 -9.25 -11.20
CA VAL A 126 -0.62 -10.58 -10.57
C VAL A 126 -1.58 -10.63 -9.39
N LEU A 127 -1.52 -9.63 -8.50
CA LEU A 127 -2.41 -9.58 -7.33
C LEU A 127 -3.87 -9.37 -7.72
N ALA A 128 -4.13 -8.55 -8.73
CA ALA A 128 -5.49 -8.30 -9.22
C ALA A 128 -6.12 -9.56 -9.84
N ARG A 129 -5.38 -10.34 -10.64
CA ARG A 129 -5.85 -11.61 -11.22
C ARG A 129 -6.18 -12.65 -10.17
N GLN A 130 -5.48 -12.64 -9.04
CA GLN A 130 -5.76 -13.52 -7.90
C GLN A 130 -6.89 -12.98 -7.00
N GLY A 131 -7.44 -11.79 -7.33
CA GLY A 131 -8.53 -11.18 -6.58
C GLY A 131 -8.12 -10.44 -5.31
N GLY A 132 -6.81 -10.22 -5.06
CA GLY A 132 -6.31 -9.54 -3.86
C GLY A 132 -6.28 -8.02 -3.97
N ALA A 133 -6.31 -7.45 -5.18
CA ALA A 133 -6.19 -6.02 -5.41
C ALA A 133 -7.10 -5.50 -6.53
N VAL A 134 -7.38 -4.19 -6.49
CA VAL A 134 -7.91 -3.42 -7.62
C VAL A 134 -6.76 -2.60 -8.21
N VAL A 135 -6.60 -2.63 -9.53
CA VAL A 135 -5.58 -1.84 -10.23
C VAL A 135 -6.25 -0.67 -10.94
N LEU A 136 -5.77 0.54 -10.67
CA LEU A 136 -6.13 1.75 -11.40
C LEU A 136 -4.89 2.27 -12.11
N LEU A 137 -4.96 2.41 -13.43
CA LEU A 137 -3.83 2.98 -14.18
C LEU A 137 -3.77 4.50 -13.98
N GLU A 138 -2.57 5.04 -13.77
CA GLU A 138 -2.39 6.47 -13.48
C GLU A 138 -3.02 7.40 -14.52
N PRO A 139 -2.99 7.14 -15.86
CA PRO A 139 -3.62 8.03 -16.85
C PRO A 139 -5.13 8.19 -16.72
N VAL A 140 -5.82 7.24 -16.09
CA VAL A 140 -7.27 7.28 -15.86
C VAL A 140 -7.62 7.49 -14.39
N CYS A 141 -6.62 7.74 -13.55
CA CYS A 141 -6.76 7.97 -12.13
C CYS A 141 -7.01 9.45 -11.83
N SER A 142 -7.82 9.72 -10.83
CA SER A 142 -8.08 11.04 -10.26
C SER A 142 -8.38 10.91 -8.76
N GLY A 143 -8.45 12.03 -8.06
CA GLY A 143 -8.91 12.03 -6.66
C GLY A 143 -10.31 11.43 -6.51
N ASP A 144 -11.21 11.73 -7.46
CA ASP A 144 -12.59 11.21 -7.44
C ASP A 144 -12.66 9.71 -7.74
N THR A 145 -11.89 9.19 -8.71
CA THR A 145 -11.87 7.76 -9.01
C THR A 145 -11.27 6.95 -7.85
N LEU A 146 -10.21 7.46 -7.21
CA LEU A 146 -9.63 6.86 -6.01
C LEU A 146 -10.64 6.84 -4.87
N TYR A 147 -11.32 7.97 -4.63
CA TYR A 147 -12.31 8.07 -3.58
C TYR A 147 -13.47 7.12 -3.80
N GLN A 148 -14.06 7.10 -4.99
CA GLN A 148 -15.18 6.23 -5.32
C GLN A 148 -14.80 4.75 -5.18
N THR A 149 -13.64 4.34 -5.73
CA THR A 149 -13.15 2.97 -5.58
C THR A 149 -12.95 2.59 -4.11
N THR A 150 -12.44 3.52 -3.31
CA THR A 150 -12.29 3.33 -1.86
C THR A 150 -13.65 3.12 -1.19
N GLN A 151 -14.62 3.99 -1.46
CA GLN A 151 -15.97 3.89 -0.89
C GLN A 151 -16.66 2.59 -1.29
N ASP A 152 -16.59 2.19 -2.56
CA ASP A 152 -17.19 0.94 -3.04
C ASP A 152 -16.60 -0.29 -2.34
N LEU A 153 -15.29 -0.28 -2.09
CA LEU A 153 -14.63 -1.35 -1.34
C LEU A 153 -14.99 -1.31 0.14
N LEU A 154 -15.04 -0.13 0.75
CA LEU A 154 -15.42 0.00 2.17
C LEU A 154 -16.87 -0.38 2.43
N ALA A 155 -17.77 -0.12 1.48
CA ALA A 155 -19.17 -0.54 1.55
C ALA A 155 -19.38 -2.04 1.33
N ALA A 156 -18.36 -2.78 0.86
CA ALA A 156 -18.43 -4.20 0.56
C ALA A 156 -17.50 -5.05 1.46
N PRO A 157 -17.80 -5.24 2.75
CA PRO A 157 -16.93 -5.94 3.71
C PRO A 157 -16.61 -7.38 3.28
N GLN A 158 -17.58 -8.08 2.69
CA GLN A 158 -17.37 -9.45 2.20
C GLN A 158 -16.36 -9.50 1.05
N ARG A 159 -16.40 -8.51 0.14
CA ARG A 159 -15.42 -8.39 -0.94
C ARG A 159 -14.02 -8.14 -0.38
N ARG A 160 -13.88 -7.23 0.59
CA ARG A 160 -12.59 -6.98 1.26
C ARG A 160 -12.05 -8.23 1.94
N GLN A 161 -12.90 -9.00 2.61
CA GLN A 161 -12.49 -10.26 3.23
C GLN A 161 -11.99 -11.28 2.19
N THR A 162 -12.69 -11.43 1.06
CA THR A 162 -12.22 -12.28 -0.05
C THR A 162 -10.88 -11.80 -0.61
N MET A 163 -10.72 -10.49 -0.77
CA MET A 163 -9.45 -9.89 -1.21
C MET A 163 -8.32 -10.17 -0.22
N ALA A 164 -8.58 -10.04 1.09
CA ALA A 164 -7.61 -10.33 2.15
C ALA A 164 -7.14 -11.79 2.08
N GLN A 165 -8.06 -12.74 1.99
CA GLN A 165 -7.74 -14.16 1.85
C GLN A 165 -6.92 -14.46 0.58
N ALA A 166 -7.22 -13.77 -0.52
CA ALA A 166 -6.43 -13.91 -1.75
C ALA A 166 -5.00 -13.39 -1.57
N MET A 167 -4.82 -12.26 -0.87
CA MET A 167 -3.50 -11.73 -0.54
C MET A 167 -2.70 -12.68 0.36
N GLU A 168 -3.30 -13.20 1.43
CA GLU A 168 -2.66 -14.15 2.35
C GLU A 168 -2.13 -15.40 1.63
N LYS A 169 -2.88 -15.94 0.67
CA LYS A 169 -2.47 -17.10 -0.12
C LYS A 169 -1.22 -16.86 -0.97
N MET A 170 -0.92 -15.62 -1.29
CA MET A 170 0.26 -15.22 -2.08
C MET A 170 1.44 -14.82 -1.18
N GLY A 171 1.20 -14.62 0.11
CA GLY A 171 2.22 -14.22 1.07
C GLY A 171 3.24 -15.31 1.34
N ILE A 172 4.47 -14.89 1.57
CA ILE A 172 5.58 -15.76 2.02
C ILE A 172 6.16 -15.14 3.29
N PRO A 173 5.51 -15.35 4.45
CA PRO A 173 5.92 -14.68 5.69
C PRO A 173 7.32 -15.13 6.19
N ASP A 174 7.75 -16.34 5.83
CA ASP A 174 9.04 -16.94 6.14
C ASP A 174 10.10 -16.75 5.02
N ALA A 175 9.92 -15.73 4.16
CA ALA A 175 10.81 -15.49 3.01
C ALA A 175 12.28 -15.29 3.41
N ALA A 176 12.55 -14.57 4.49
CA ALA A 176 13.90 -14.33 4.97
C ALA A 176 14.61 -15.65 5.38
N GLU A 177 13.90 -16.52 6.06
CA GLU A 177 14.38 -17.84 6.49
C GLU A 177 14.68 -18.75 5.30
N LYS A 178 13.77 -18.81 4.34
CA LYS A 178 13.96 -19.55 3.08
C LYS A 178 15.17 -19.06 2.27
N ILE A 179 15.37 -17.73 2.20
CA ILE A 179 16.54 -17.16 1.54
C ILE A 179 17.82 -17.57 2.27
N TYR A 180 17.84 -17.49 3.60
CA TYR A 180 18.97 -17.91 4.42
C TYR A 180 19.33 -19.39 4.21
N GLU A 181 18.36 -20.28 4.27
CA GLU A 181 18.56 -21.71 4.02
C GLU A 181 19.12 -21.98 2.60
N THR A 182 18.58 -21.27 1.60
CA THR A 182 19.06 -21.34 0.22
C THR A 182 20.52 -20.92 0.11
N LEU A 183 20.90 -19.80 0.73
CA LEU A 183 22.28 -19.32 0.75
C LEU A 183 23.23 -20.32 1.43
N LEU A 184 22.84 -20.92 2.56
CA LEU A 184 23.62 -21.94 3.22
C LEU A 184 23.83 -23.19 2.33
N SER A 185 22.78 -23.63 1.64
CA SER A 185 22.89 -24.78 0.73
C SER A 185 23.85 -24.54 -0.44
N LEU A 186 23.84 -23.31 -0.98
CA LEU A 186 24.77 -22.91 -2.04
C LEU A 186 26.22 -22.75 -1.55
N GLY A 187 26.40 -22.25 -0.31
CA GLY A 187 27.71 -22.12 0.34
C GLY A 187 28.38 -23.49 0.57
N ASN A 188 27.64 -24.40 1.17
CA ASN A 188 28.11 -25.75 1.45
C ASN A 188 28.40 -26.61 0.19
N GLY A 189 27.73 -26.27 -0.94
CA GLY A 189 27.98 -26.93 -2.23
C GLY A 189 29.30 -26.52 -2.91
N LYS A 190 29.91 -25.38 -2.52
CA LYS A 190 31.21 -24.94 -3.04
C LYS A 190 32.43 -25.57 -2.36
N GLU A 191 32.29 -26.17 -1.17
CA GLU A 191 33.39 -26.88 -0.48
C GLU A 191 33.71 -28.28 -1.04
N ARG A 192 32.98 -28.74 -2.04
CA ARG A 192 33.21 -30.05 -2.68
C ARG A 192 33.70 -29.97 -4.13
N ALA A 193 34.60 -29.04 -4.45
CA ALA A 193 35.44 -29.21 -5.63
C ALA A 193 36.69 -30.02 -5.19
N PRO A 194 36.91 -31.26 -5.70
CA PRO A 194 38.13 -31.99 -5.38
C PRO A 194 39.32 -31.22 -5.94
N SER A 195 40.29 -30.94 -5.09
CA SER A 195 41.61 -30.54 -5.52
C SER A 195 42.08 -31.55 -6.56
N ALA A 196 42.21 -31.19 -7.82
CA ALA A 196 42.88 -31.97 -8.82
C ALA A 196 44.32 -32.17 -8.32
N GLY A 197 44.63 -33.36 -7.86
CA GLY A 197 45.96 -33.78 -7.51
C GLY A 197 46.85 -33.74 -8.72
N ALA A 198 48.07 -33.26 -8.50
CA ALA A 198 49.18 -33.23 -9.42
C ALA A 198 49.60 -34.63 -9.87
#